data_4ced55bc8e744b7a75c2857fb66522df
#
_entry.id   4ced55bc8e744b7a75c2857fb66522df
#
_cell.length_a   1.000
_cell.length_b   1.000
_cell.length_c   1.000
_cell.angle_alpha   90.00
_cell.angle_beta   90.00
_cell.angle_gamma   90.00
#
_symmetry.space_group_name_H-M   'P 1'
#
loop_
_entity.id
_entity.type
_entity.pdbx_description
1 polymer ?
#
loop_
_entity_poly.entity_id
_entity_poly.type
_entity_poly.pdbx_seq_one_letter_code
_entity_poly.pdbx_strand_id
1 'polypeptide(L)' 'MSEKELLQKNVEEFARLQRYMVLAEKDSDVYKAMKGRYIELKVILTAFGINLTELDIIME' A
#
# COMPACT_ATOMS: atom_id res chain seq x y z
N MET A 1 -4.02 -9.42 18.82
CA MET A 1 -4.62 -8.59 17.75
C MET A 1 -5.52 -9.46 16.90
N SER A 2 -6.75 -9.04 16.63
CA SER A 2 -7.66 -9.81 15.79
C SER A 2 -7.27 -9.67 14.32
N GLU A 3 -7.71 -10.62 13.51
CA GLU A 3 -7.49 -10.59 12.06
C GLU A 3 -8.07 -9.31 11.46
N LYS A 4 -9.25 -8.90 11.93
CA LYS A 4 -9.90 -7.68 11.45
C LYS A 4 -9.08 -6.43 11.75
N GLU A 5 -8.49 -6.35 12.93
CA GLU A 5 -7.65 -5.22 13.29
C GLU A 5 -6.36 -5.19 12.47
N LEU A 6 -5.78 -6.36 12.23
CA LEU A 6 -4.58 -6.45 11.39
C LEU A 6 -4.88 -6.01 9.96
N LEU A 7 -6.00 -6.46 9.42
CA LEU A 7 -6.42 -6.06 8.08
C LEU A 7 -6.64 -4.55 8.00
N GLN A 8 -7.32 -3.97 8.98
CA GLN A 8 -7.58 -2.53 9.02
C GLN A 8 -6.27 -1.75 9.04
N LYS A 9 -5.29 -2.17 9.84
CA LYS A 9 -4.00 -1.50 9.91
C LYS A 9 -3.25 -1.56 8.57
N ASN A 10 -3.33 -2.69 7.89
CA ASN A 10 -2.69 -2.83 6.58
C ASN A 10 -3.36 -1.94 5.53
N VAL A 11 -4.69 -1.81 5.56
CA VAL A 11 -5.40 -0.91 4.66
C VAL A 11 -4.99 0.54 4.92
N GLU A 12 -4.92 0.94 6.18
CA GLU A 12 -4.51 2.29 6.56
C GLU A 12 -3.08 2.59 6.14
N GLU A 13 -2.17 1.65 6.35
CA GLU A 13 -0.78 1.80 5.94
C GLU A 13 -0.68 1.94 4.43
N PHE A 14 -1.42 1.14 3.70
CA PHE A 14 -1.43 1.18 2.23
C PHE A 14 -1.89 2.55 1.73
N ALA A 15 -2.97 3.07 2.29
CA ALA A 15 -3.49 4.38 1.91
C ALA A 15 -2.48 5.50 2.23
N ARG A 16 -1.89 5.46 3.42
CA ARG A 16 -0.92 6.47 3.85
C ARG A 16 0.33 6.44 2.98
N LEU A 17 0.83 5.24 2.72
CA LEU A 17 2.02 5.06 1.89
C LEU A 17 1.83 5.65 0.50
N GLN A 18 0.69 5.40 -0.12
CA GLN A 18 0.41 5.93 -1.45
C GLN A 18 0.35 7.46 -1.45
N ARG A 19 -0.18 8.07 -0.38
CA ARG A 19 -0.20 9.52 -0.28
C ARG A 19 1.22 10.10 -0.28
N TYR A 20 2.16 9.43 0.39
CA TYR A 20 3.56 9.84 0.37
C TYR A 20 4.19 9.59 -0.99
N MET A 21 3.89 8.47 -1.63
CA MET A 21 4.44 8.16 -2.95
C MET A 21 4.04 9.20 -3.99
N VAL A 22 2.80 9.70 -3.92
CA VAL A 22 2.34 10.75 -4.83
C VAL A 22 3.15 12.03 -4.69
N LEU A 23 3.63 12.31 -3.48
CA LEU A 23 4.43 13.52 -3.21
C LEU A 23 5.90 13.36 -3.57
N ALA A 24 6.39 12.15 -3.72
CA ALA A 24 7.79 11.87 -4.02
C ALA A 24 8.01 11.83 -5.54
N GLU A 25 9.22 12.17 -5.97
CA GLU A 25 9.58 12.02 -7.37
C GLU A 25 9.75 10.54 -7.70
N LYS A 26 9.22 10.13 -8.84
CA LYS A 26 9.19 8.71 -9.23
C LYS A 26 10.58 8.09 -9.40
N ASP A 27 11.58 8.90 -9.73
CA ASP A 27 12.94 8.40 -9.95
C ASP A 27 13.78 8.42 -8.68
N SER A 28 13.23 8.90 -7.57
CA SER A 28 13.99 9.02 -6.33
C SER A 28 14.16 7.67 -5.64
N ASP A 29 15.22 7.56 -4.83
CA ASP A 29 15.45 6.36 -4.02
C ASP A 29 14.34 6.20 -2.97
N VAL A 30 13.81 7.32 -2.47
CA VAL A 30 12.70 7.30 -1.51
C VAL A 30 11.47 6.66 -2.14
N TYR A 31 11.13 7.04 -3.37
CA TYR A 31 9.99 6.47 -4.08
C TYR A 31 10.18 4.96 -4.28
N LYS A 32 11.37 4.56 -4.71
CA LYS A 32 11.67 3.14 -4.94
C LYS A 32 11.55 2.32 -3.68
N ALA A 33 12.00 2.85 -2.55
CA ALA A 33 11.89 2.18 -1.26
C ALA A 33 10.42 2.03 -0.85
N MET A 34 9.63 3.10 -1.02
CA MET A 34 8.19 3.07 -0.71
C MET A 34 7.46 2.10 -1.64
N LYS A 35 7.86 2.03 -2.90
CA LYS A 35 7.24 1.12 -3.87
C LYS A 35 7.42 -0.34 -3.46
N GLY A 36 8.56 -0.69 -2.88
CA GLY A 36 8.78 -2.04 -2.37
C GLY A 36 7.73 -2.41 -1.32
N ARG A 37 7.50 -1.52 -0.35
CA ARG A 37 6.48 -1.76 0.67
C ARG A 37 5.06 -1.75 0.08
N TYR A 38 4.82 -0.88 -0.89
CA TYR A 38 3.55 -0.80 -1.61
C TYR A 38 3.21 -2.16 -2.25
N ILE A 39 4.17 -2.79 -2.92
CA ILE A 39 3.96 -4.10 -3.54
C ILE A 39 3.70 -5.17 -2.49
N GLU A 40 4.46 -5.16 -1.37
CA GLU A 40 4.23 -6.10 -0.29
C GLU A 40 2.80 -5.98 0.27
N LEU A 41 2.34 -4.75 0.48
CA LEU A 41 0.99 -4.52 0.98
C LEU A 41 -0.08 -4.97 -0.01
N LYS A 42 0.16 -4.81 -1.30
CA LYS A 42 -0.76 -5.32 -2.32
C LYS A 42 -0.91 -6.84 -2.22
N VAL A 43 0.19 -7.54 -2.04
CA VAL A 43 0.17 -9.00 -1.88
C VAL A 43 -0.60 -9.38 -0.62
N ILE A 44 -0.32 -8.71 0.51
CA ILE A 44 -0.98 -9.00 1.78
C ILE A 44 -2.49 -8.78 1.67
N LEU A 45 -2.90 -7.63 1.15
CA LEU A 45 -4.31 -7.27 1.04
C LEU A 45 -5.05 -8.19 0.08
N THR A 46 -4.41 -8.56 -1.02
CA THR A 46 -5.00 -9.52 -1.97
C THR A 46 -5.20 -10.87 -1.30
N ALA A 47 -4.26 -11.30 -0.47
CA ALA A 47 -4.37 -12.57 0.25
C ALA A 47 -5.55 -12.56 1.24
N PHE A 48 -5.93 -11.40 1.76
CA PHE A 48 -7.12 -11.25 2.60
C PHE A 48 -8.41 -11.12 1.79
N GLY A 49 -8.33 -11.15 0.47
CA GLY A 49 -9.50 -11.04 -0.38
C GLY A 49 -9.98 -9.62 -0.64
N ILE A 50 -9.13 -8.63 -0.36
CA ILE A 50 -9.48 -7.23 -0.58
C ILE A 50 -9.34 -6.88 -2.06
N ASN A 51 -10.38 -6.24 -2.60
CA ASN A 51 -10.33 -5.72 -3.96
C ASN A 51 -9.61 -4.38 -3.95
N LEU A 52 -8.49 -4.30 -4.65
CA LEU A 52 -7.63 -3.12 -4.67
C LEU A 52 -8.05 -2.06 -5.68
N THR A 53 -9.08 -2.32 -6.47
CA THR A 53 -9.48 -1.42 -7.56
C THR A 53 -9.71 0.02 -7.08
N GLU A 54 -10.34 0.18 -5.92
CA GLU A 54 -10.62 1.51 -5.37
C GLU A 54 -9.51 2.03 -4.46
N LEU A 55 -8.70 1.13 -3.91
CA LEU A 55 -7.66 1.50 -2.95
C LEU A 55 -6.34 1.87 -3.62
N ASP A 56 -6.06 1.27 -4.76
CA ASP A 56 -4.77 1.41 -5.44
C ASP A 56 -4.78 2.63 -6.35
N ILE A 57 -4.26 3.74 -5.86
CA ILE A 57 -4.19 4.99 -6.64
C ILE A 57 -2.92 5.10 -7.47
N ILE A 58 -1.85 4.42 -7.05
CA ILE A 58 -0.58 4.41 -7.78
C ILE A 58 -0.69 3.56 -9.04
N MET A 59 -1.36 2.42 -8.94
CA MET A 59 -1.67 1.53 -10.07
C MET A 59 -0.43 1.02 -10.81
N GLU A 60 0.58 0.60 -10.06
CA GLU A 60 1.80 0.03 -10.65
C GLU A 60 2.00 -1.45 -10.36
#